data_268543459f78110aa1d3e867452f5f80
#
_entry.id   268543459f78110aa1d3e867452f5f80
#
_cell.length_a   1.000
_cell.length_b   1.000
_cell.length_c   1.000
_cell.angle_alpha   90.00
_cell.angle_beta   90.00
_cell.angle_gamma   90.00
#
_symmetry.space_group_name_H-M   'P 1'
#
loop_
_entity.id
_entity.type
_entity.pdbx_description
1 polymer ?
#
loop_
_entity_poly.entity_id
_entity_poly.type
_entity_poly.pdbx_seq_one_letter_code
_entity_poly.pdbx_strand_id
1 'polypeptide(L)'
;MTITRRNVLLGTAAAAAFAPIAARAQTAEVAIGLLYPLSGANAQIGVDAQHAYGTAAEIINKNYDFDLPMAKGEGLSGLGGAKIRLVFADHQSDPQKGRAETERLITQEKVSAVIGTYQSAVAVTVSPICERHQIPFISA
;
A
#
# COMPACT_ATOMS: atom_id res chain seq x y z
N MET A 1 -75.30 30.60 13.04
CA MET A 1 -74.54 30.22 14.23
C MET A 1 -73.48 29.22 13.79
N THR A 2 -72.30 29.71 13.50
CA THR A 2 -71.25 29.01 12.75
C THR A 2 -70.06 28.66 13.73
N ILE A 3 -69.86 27.39 13.92
CA ILE A 3 -68.69 26.89 14.73
C ILE A 3 -67.57 26.57 13.81
N THR A 4 -66.53 27.37 13.89
CA THR A 4 -65.28 27.16 13.14
C THR A 4 -64.39 26.21 13.92
N ARG A 5 -64.16 25.03 13.39
CA ARG A 5 -63.15 24.07 13.94
C ARG A 5 -61.80 24.43 13.46
N ARG A 6 -60.96 24.93 14.37
CA ARG A 6 -59.58 25.23 14.14
C ARG A 6 -58.76 23.98 14.49
N ASN A 7 -58.37 23.25 13.46
CA ASN A 7 -57.49 22.12 13.61
C ASN A 7 -56.07 22.61 13.94
N VAL A 8 -55.62 22.31 15.15
CA VAL A 8 -54.26 22.46 15.56
C VAL A 8 -53.51 21.22 15.10
N LEU A 9 -52.73 21.35 14.05
CA LEU A 9 -51.74 20.35 13.63
C LEU A 9 -50.50 20.47 14.49
N LEU A 10 -50.35 19.58 15.45
CA LEU A 10 -49.12 19.37 16.17
C LEU A 10 -48.12 18.67 15.23
N GLY A 11 -47.21 19.47 14.66
CA GLY A 11 -46.06 18.96 13.92
C GLY A 11 -45.02 18.38 14.87
N THR A 12 -44.95 17.06 14.93
CA THR A 12 -43.83 16.37 15.57
C THR A 12 -42.60 16.55 14.69
N ALA A 13 -41.69 17.42 15.07
CA ALA A 13 -40.35 17.53 14.48
C ALA A 13 -39.52 16.32 14.92
N ALA A 14 -39.38 15.35 14.04
CA ALA A 14 -38.44 14.28 14.20
C ALA A 14 -37.01 14.85 14.04
N ALA A 15 -36.36 15.10 15.14
CA ALA A 15 -34.90 15.41 15.14
C ALA A 15 -34.17 14.14 14.74
N ALA A 16 -33.80 14.05 13.46
CA ALA A 16 -32.84 13.04 12.99
C ALA A 16 -31.50 13.34 13.63
N ALA A 17 -31.15 12.57 14.63
CA ALA A 17 -29.82 12.59 15.23
C ALA A 17 -28.81 12.12 14.15
N PHE A 18 -28.15 13.06 13.50
CA PHE A 18 -26.95 12.77 12.72
C PHE A 18 -25.86 12.38 13.72
N ALA A 19 -25.72 11.08 13.99
CA ALA A 19 -24.52 10.57 14.62
C ALA A 19 -23.35 10.88 13.66
N PRO A 20 -22.31 11.58 14.09
CA PRO A 20 -21.12 11.71 13.27
C PRO A 20 -20.58 10.30 13.03
N ILE A 21 -20.63 9.83 11.79
CA ILE A 21 -19.85 8.68 11.36
C ILE A 21 -18.42 9.13 11.58
N ALA A 22 -17.81 8.68 12.68
CA ALA A 22 -16.38 8.83 12.89
C ALA A 22 -15.72 8.14 11.69
N ALA A 23 -15.39 8.92 10.69
CA ALA A 23 -14.53 8.47 9.60
C ALA A 23 -13.25 8.03 10.27
N ARG A 24 -13.11 6.70 10.43
CA ARG A 24 -11.88 6.10 10.90
C ARG A 24 -10.83 6.57 9.90
N ALA A 25 -9.98 7.50 10.31
CA ALA A 25 -8.90 7.96 9.47
C ALA A 25 -8.11 6.70 9.09
N GLN A 26 -8.31 6.25 7.87
CA GLN A 26 -7.55 5.12 7.33
C GLN A 26 -6.13 5.64 7.26
N THR A 27 -5.25 5.09 8.08
CA THR A 27 -3.84 5.48 8.08
C THR A 27 -3.38 5.32 6.63
N ALA A 28 -2.89 6.40 6.03
CA ALA A 28 -2.42 6.36 4.65
C ALA A 28 -1.36 5.26 4.52
N GLU A 29 -1.42 4.49 3.45
CA GLU A 29 -0.44 3.44 3.17
C GLU A 29 0.37 3.81 1.92
N VAL A 30 1.66 3.52 1.97
CA VAL A 30 2.56 3.56 0.82
C VAL A 30 2.85 2.10 0.43
N ALA A 31 2.29 1.68 -0.70
CA ALA A 31 2.53 0.33 -1.22
C ALA A 31 3.84 0.29 -1.99
N ILE A 32 4.71 -0.67 -1.66
CA ILE A 32 5.98 -0.95 -2.34
C ILE A 32 5.91 -2.35 -2.94
N GLY A 33 6.12 -2.44 -4.24
CA GLY A 33 6.20 -3.71 -4.97
C GLY A 33 7.58 -4.34 -4.83
N LEU A 34 7.64 -5.61 -4.44
CA LEU A 34 8.86 -6.39 -4.31
C LEU A 34 8.81 -7.54 -5.31
N LEU A 35 9.60 -7.43 -6.37
CA LEU A 35 9.60 -8.37 -7.48
C LEU A 35 10.86 -9.22 -7.41
N TYR A 36 10.71 -10.45 -6.94
CA TYR A 36 11.81 -11.40 -6.71
C TYR A 36 11.44 -12.82 -7.19
N PRO A 37 12.42 -13.72 -7.39
CA PRO A 37 12.12 -15.12 -7.62
C PRO A 37 11.69 -15.76 -6.29
N LEU A 38 10.41 -16.04 -6.12
CA LEU A 38 9.87 -16.68 -4.91
C LEU A 38 9.68 -18.18 -5.09
N SER A 39 9.92 -18.67 -6.31
CA SER A 39 9.85 -20.10 -6.65
C SER A 39 10.99 -20.52 -7.59
N GLY A 40 11.19 -21.83 -7.75
CA GLY A 40 12.25 -22.40 -8.58
C GLY A 40 13.63 -22.38 -7.92
N ALA A 41 14.69 -22.49 -8.74
CA ALA A 41 16.06 -22.67 -8.27
C ALA A 41 16.60 -21.47 -7.44
N ASN A 42 16.07 -20.28 -7.65
CA ASN A 42 16.48 -19.06 -6.98
C ASN A 42 15.52 -18.62 -5.86
N ALA A 43 14.58 -19.48 -5.46
CA ALA A 43 13.54 -19.13 -4.48
C ALA A 43 14.11 -18.64 -3.14
N GLN A 44 15.25 -19.18 -2.70
CA GLN A 44 15.87 -18.77 -1.44
C GLN A 44 16.20 -17.28 -1.41
N ILE A 45 16.64 -16.72 -2.52
CA ILE A 45 16.95 -15.27 -2.65
C ILE A 45 15.68 -14.44 -2.42
N GLY A 46 14.55 -14.86 -2.97
CA GLY A 46 13.27 -14.21 -2.75
C GLY A 46 12.80 -14.31 -1.31
N VAL A 47 12.98 -15.46 -0.67
CA VAL A 47 12.65 -15.66 0.75
C VAL A 47 13.52 -14.76 1.65
N ASP A 48 14.80 -14.68 1.39
CA ASP A 48 15.72 -13.83 2.14
C ASP A 48 15.34 -12.34 1.96
N ALA A 49 14.98 -11.94 0.74
CA ALA A 49 14.47 -10.61 0.46
C ALA A 49 13.15 -10.32 1.22
N GLN A 50 12.22 -11.29 1.29
CA GLN A 50 10.99 -11.14 2.07
C GLN A 50 11.27 -10.87 3.54
N HIS A 51 12.21 -11.60 4.13
CA HIS A 51 12.59 -11.39 5.53
C HIS A 51 13.24 -10.02 5.74
N ALA A 52 14.19 -9.65 4.88
CA ALA A 52 14.91 -8.38 4.99
C ALA A 52 13.98 -7.17 4.86
N TYR A 53 13.18 -7.12 3.79
CA TYR A 53 12.24 -6.02 3.57
C TYR A 53 11.08 -6.03 4.57
N GLY A 54 10.62 -7.22 4.99
CA GLY A 54 9.62 -7.36 6.04
C GLY A 54 10.08 -6.75 7.35
N THR A 55 11.29 -7.06 7.77
CA THR A 55 11.91 -6.49 8.98
C THR A 55 12.07 -4.97 8.84
N ALA A 56 12.55 -4.48 7.70
CA ALA A 56 12.70 -3.04 7.47
C ALA A 56 11.35 -2.31 7.53
N ALA A 57 10.32 -2.85 6.89
CA ALA A 57 8.98 -2.27 6.94
C ALA A 57 8.39 -2.31 8.35
N GLU A 58 8.65 -3.37 9.11
CA GLU A 58 8.22 -3.46 10.51
C GLU A 58 8.88 -2.39 11.38
N ILE A 59 10.19 -2.19 11.23
CA ILE A 59 10.93 -1.14 11.96
C ILE A 59 10.35 0.24 11.65
N ILE A 60 10.06 0.54 10.39
CA ILE A 60 9.49 1.82 9.99
C ILE A 60 8.04 1.98 10.48
N ASN A 61 7.26 0.91 10.44
CA ASN A 61 5.83 0.94 10.75
C ASN A 61 5.51 0.96 12.23
N LYS A 62 6.47 0.57 13.08
CA LYS A 62 6.33 0.52 14.55
C LYS A 62 7.33 1.47 15.19
N ASN A 63 7.10 1.77 16.45
CA ASN A 63 8.02 2.57 17.24
C ASN A 63 8.95 1.64 18.01
N TYR A 64 10.25 1.77 17.76
CA TYR A 64 11.31 1.06 18.48
C TYR A 64 12.30 2.05 19.09
N ASP A 65 12.76 1.76 20.28
CA ASP A 65 13.84 2.54 20.92
C ASP A 65 15.23 2.06 20.46
N PHE A 66 15.42 2.13 19.13
CA PHE A 66 16.71 1.84 18.50
C PHE A 66 17.33 3.11 17.96
N ASP A 67 18.66 3.18 17.97
CA ASP A 67 19.39 4.25 17.30
C ASP A 67 19.61 3.93 15.81
N LEU A 68 18.49 3.72 15.13
CA LEU A 68 18.43 3.47 13.69
C LEU A 68 17.56 4.54 13.02
N PRO A 69 17.91 4.94 11.79
CA PRO A 69 17.04 5.81 11.01
C PRO A 69 15.62 5.21 10.91
N MET A 70 14.62 6.08 11.09
CA MET A 70 13.19 5.74 10.98
C MET A 70 12.65 4.72 12.02
N ALA A 71 13.45 4.27 13.00
CA ALA A 71 12.98 3.37 14.05
C ALA A 71 12.17 4.10 15.14
N LYS A 72 12.47 5.37 15.38
CA LYS A 72 11.78 6.21 16.38
C LYS A 72 10.61 6.92 15.73
N GLY A 73 9.42 6.43 15.98
CA GLY A 73 8.19 6.93 15.40
C GLY A 73 7.42 5.87 14.61
N GLU A 74 6.16 6.12 14.33
CA GLU A 74 5.30 5.18 13.61
C GLU A 74 5.09 5.62 12.17
N GLY A 75 5.57 4.82 11.23
CA GLY A 75 5.42 5.06 9.79
C GLY A 75 6.29 6.19 9.26
N LEU A 76 5.97 6.65 8.07
CA LEU A 76 6.70 7.68 7.35
C LEU A 76 6.30 9.07 7.85
N SER A 77 7.11 9.68 8.71
CA SER A 77 6.82 10.98 9.32
C SER A 77 6.60 12.09 8.30
N GLY A 78 7.37 12.10 7.21
CA GLY A 78 7.21 13.05 6.10
C GLY A 78 5.91 12.88 5.30
N LEU A 79 5.19 11.79 5.50
CA LEU A 79 3.90 11.47 4.88
C LEU A 79 2.79 11.29 5.93
N GLY A 80 2.88 12.03 7.02
CA GLY A 80 1.84 12.01 8.05
C GLY A 80 1.69 10.69 8.80
N GLY A 81 2.76 9.90 8.92
CA GLY A 81 2.73 8.60 9.58
C GLY A 81 2.20 7.46 8.69
N ALA A 82 2.19 7.65 7.37
CA ALA A 82 1.78 6.59 6.44
C ALA A 82 2.57 5.31 6.67
N LYS A 83 1.88 4.17 6.67
CA LYS A 83 2.52 2.87 6.86
C LYS A 83 3.02 2.32 5.53
N ILE A 84 4.14 1.58 5.57
CA ILE A 84 4.61 0.83 4.40
C ILE A 84 3.86 -0.48 4.30
N ARG A 85 3.27 -0.75 3.15
CA ARG A 85 2.69 -2.04 2.78
C ARG A 85 3.54 -2.67 1.68
N LEU A 86 4.06 -3.86 1.94
CA LEU A 86 4.84 -4.62 0.97
C LEU A 86 3.93 -5.52 0.14
N VAL A 87 4.13 -5.52 -1.17
CA VAL A 87 3.42 -6.37 -2.12
C VAL A 87 4.44 -7.21 -2.87
N PHE A 88 4.48 -8.50 -2.56
CA PHE A 88 5.42 -9.42 -3.19
C PHE A 88 4.84 -9.99 -4.49
N ALA A 89 5.72 -10.14 -5.48
CA ALA A 89 5.42 -10.75 -6.76
C ALA A 89 6.55 -11.69 -7.19
N ASP A 90 6.19 -12.86 -7.72
CA ASP A 90 7.12 -13.90 -8.14
C ASP A 90 7.32 -13.88 -9.65
N HIS A 91 8.49 -13.47 -10.09
CA HIS A 91 8.84 -13.54 -11.52
C HIS A 91 9.42 -14.90 -11.96
N GLN A 92 9.61 -15.86 -11.05
CA GLN A 92 10.07 -17.22 -11.34
C GLN A 92 11.35 -17.28 -12.18
N SER A 93 12.22 -16.29 -12.08
CA SER A 93 13.41 -16.13 -12.92
C SER A 93 13.10 -15.98 -14.44
N ASP A 94 11.88 -15.59 -14.79
CA ASP A 94 11.39 -15.44 -16.16
C ASP A 94 11.14 -13.94 -16.47
N PRO A 95 11.82 -13.36 -17.50
CA PRO A 95 11.63 -11.98 -17.88
C PRO A 95 10.20 -11.62 -18.31
N GLN A 96 9.45 -12.55 -18.93
CA GLN A 96 8.07 -12.27 -19.35
C GLN A 96 7.12 -12.25 -18.15
N LYS A 97 7.34 -13.15 -17.17
CA LYS A 97 6.61 -13.10 -15.90
C LYS A 97 6.96 -11.84 -15.12
N GLY A 98 8.25 -11.47 -15.07
CA GLY A 98 8.68 -10.21 -14.46
C GLY A 98 7.95 -9.00 -15.05
N ARG A 99 7.82 -8.96 -16.37
CA ARG A 99 7.04 -7.94 -17.07
C ARG A 99 5.57 -7.93 -16.64
N ALA A 100 4.90 -9.09 -16.69
CA ALA A 100 3.48 -9.22 -16.34
C ALA A 100 3.21 -8.83 -14.88
N GLU A 101 4.03 -9.31 -13.95
CA GLU A 101 3.91 -9.00 -12.53
C GLU A 101 4.18 -7.51 -12.24
N THR A 102 5.10 -6.87 -12.97
CA THR A 102 5.30 -5.42 -12.83
C THR A 102 4.07 -4.63 -13.24
N GLU A 103 3.45 -4.97 -14.39
CA GLU A 103 2.18 -4.34 -14.79
C GLU A 103 1.08 -4.55 -13.74
N ARG A 104 0.97 -5.75 -13.17
CA ARG A 104 0.01 -6.04 -12.10
C ARG A 104 0.26 -5.20 -10.84
N LEU A 105 1.51 -5.14 -10.39
CA LEU A 105 1.91 -4.35 -9.22
C LEU A 105 1.52 -2.87 -9.41
N ILE A 106 1.76 -2.33 -10.58
CA ILE A 106 1.49 -0.91 -10.87
C ILE A 106 -0.01 -0.66 -11.06
N THR A 107 -0.67 -1.47 -11.88
CA THR A 107 -2.05 -1.18 -12.32
C THR A 107 -3.12 -1.66 -11.36
N GLN A 108 -2.89 -2.77 -10.66
CA GLN A 108 -3.87 -3.37 -9.74
C GLN A 108 -3.55 -3.05 -8.29
N GLU A 109 -2.30 -3.27 -7.87
CA GLU A 109 -1.88 -3.05 -6.48
C GLU A 109 -1.55 -1.59 -6.17
N LYS A 110 -1.41 -0.74 -7.22
CA LYS A 110 -1.15 0.70 -7.10
C LYS A 110 0.11 1.02 -6.29
N VAL A 111 1.18 0.25 -6.51
CA VAL A 111 2.44 0.48 -5.81
C VAL A 111 3.06 1.82 -6.19
N SER A 112 3.71 2.46 -5.23
CA SER A 112 4.42 3.73 -5.40
C SER A 112 5.86 3.57 -5.90
N ALA A 113 6.42 2.38 -5.76
CA ALA A 113 7.75 2.01 -6.27
C ALA A 113 7.82 0.50 -6.47
N VAL A 114 8.77 0.06 -7.30
CA VAL A 114 9.11 -1.37 -7.49
C VAL A 114 10.58 -1.56 -7.11
N ILE A 115 10.86 -2.59 -6.32
CA ILE A 115 12.21 -2.98 -5.89
C ILE A 115 12.45 -4.44 -6.30
N GLY A 116 13.64 -4.75 -6.73
CA GLY A 116 14.06 -6.08 -7.14
C GLY A 116 15.00 -5.92 -8.35
N THR A 117 15.23 -6.88 -9.09
CA THR A 117 14.69 -8.17 -9.42
C THR A 117 15.68 -9.31 -9.14
N TYR A 118 16.86 -9.00 -8.61
CA TYR A 118 18.03 -9.87 -8.51
C TYR A 118 18.66 -10.21 -9.88
N GLN A 119 17.87 -10.60 -10.86
CA GLN A 119 18.37 -11.01 -12.17
C GLN A 119 18.32 -9.86 -13.18
N SER A 120 19.46 -9.52 -13.77
CA SER A 120 19.60 -8.46 -14.76
C SER A 120 18.68 -8.66 -15.99
N ALA A 121 18.51 -9.93 -16.41
CA ALA A 121 17.63 -10.26 -17.54
C ALA A 121 16.16 -9.89 -17.28
N VAL A 122 15.72 -9.98 -16.03
CA VAL A 122 14.39 -9.55 -15.61
C VAL A 122 14.37 -8.01 -15.49
N ALA A 123 15.39 -7.41 -14.88
CA ALA A 123 15.48 -5.96 -14.69
C ALA A 123 15.34 -5.19 -16.02
N VAL A 124 15.98 -5.67 -17.08
CA VAL A 124 15.90 -5.07 -18.43
C VAL A 124 14.45 -5.02 -18.96
N THR A 125 13.61 -5.98 -18.62
CA THR A 125 12.21 -6.00 -19.06
C THR A 125 11.28 -5.20 -18.15
N VAL A 126 11.63 -5.04 -16.88
CA VAL A 126 10.88 -4.31 -15.86
C VAL A 126 11.08 -2.80 -15.96
N SER A 127 12.34 -2.36 -16.14
CA SER A 127 12.70 -0.93 -16.16
C SER A 127 11.86 -0.11 -17.15
N PRO A 128 11.66 -0.51 -18.44
CA PRO A 128 10.85 0.27 -19.37
C PRO A 128 9.37 0.37 -18.97
N ILE A 129 8.86 -0.59 -18.22
CA ILE A 129 7.47 -0.56 -17.72
C ILE A 129 7.36 0.49 -16.62
N CYS A 130 8.26 0.43 -15.67
CA CYS A 130 8.30 1.40 -14.57
C CYS A 130 8.46 2.83 -15.10
N GLU A 131 9.35 3.03 -16.09
CA GLU A 131 9.55 4.32 -16.77
C GLU A 131 8.26 4.82 -17.44
N ARG A 132 7.58 3.98 -18.21
CA ARG A 132 6.31 4.34 -18.87
C ARG A 132 5.22 4.77 -17.90
N HIS A 133 5.18 4.13 -16.74
CA HIS A 133 4.20 4.42 -15.68
C HIS A 133 4.69 5.49 -14.70
N GLN A 134 5.90 6.03 -14.88
CA GLN A 134 6.52 7.00 -13.97
C GLN A 134 6.62 6.48 -12.53
N ILE A 135 6.87 5.19 -12.36
CA ILE A 135 7.07 4.52 -11.08
C ILE A 135 8.57 4.31 -10.85
N PRO A 136 9.13 4.75 -9.73
CA PRO A 136 10.53 4.47 -9.38
C PRO A 136 10.84 2.97 -9.38
N PHE A 137 11.94 2.59 -10.02
CA PHE A 137 12.46 1.22 -9.99
C PHE A 137 13.84 1.20 -9.37
N ILE A 138 14.02 0.38 -8.34
CA ILE A 138 15.29 0.18 -7.65
C ILE A 138 15.72 -1.26 -7.93
N SER A 139 16.72 -1.41 -8.78
CA SER A 139 17.34 -2.71 -9.05
C SER A 139 18.28 -3.08 -7.90
N ALA A 140 18.10 -4.30 -7.34
CA ALA A 140 18.87 -4.83 -6.22
C ALA A 140 19.25 -6.31 -6.46
#